data_2ba4571c60778079e73648903adc7ca2
#
_entry.id   2ba4571c60778079e73648903adc7ca2
#
_cell.length_a   1.000
_cell.length_b   1.000
_cell.length_c   1.000
_cell.angle_alpha   90.00
_cell.angle_beta   90.00
_cell.angle_gamma   90.00
#
_symmetry.space_group_name_H-M   'P 1'
#
loop_
_entity.id
_entity.type
_entity.pdbx_description
1 polymer ?
#
loop_
_entity_poly.entity_id
_entity_poly.type
_entity_poly.pdbx_seq_one_letter_code
_entity_poly.pdbx_strand_id
1 'polypeptide(L)'
;MVLVTAARDYINRMLQDISGMKVLILDSQTVSAVSVVYSQSELLQKEVFLVELVDSIYKSKESMSHLKAVYFLRPSSENIQHLRRQLANPRFGEYHLFFSNMLKDTQIHILADSDEQEVVQQVQEFYADFVAVEPYHFTLNIPSNHLYMLPAVVDPSSLQHFCDRVVDGIAAVFLALKRRPVIRYQRTSDIAKRIAQETAKLMYQQESGLFDFRRTEISPLLLILDRRDDPVTPLLNQWTYQAMVHELIGIQDNKVDLRSIGDFPKDQQEVVLSSEQDTFFKANMYENFGDIGMNIKRMVDEFQQVAKSNQSIQTIEDMARFVENYPEYKKMHGNVSKHVTLVTEMSKMVEERKLMLVSETEQELACNGGQGAAFEAVTNLLNNENVSDIDRLRLVMLYALRYEKDSPVQLMQLFNKLASRSAKYKPGLVQFLLKQAGVDKRTGDLYGNRDFMNIARNMARGLKGVENVYTQHQPLLFQTMESIIKGRLRDVDYPFLGNHFQQGRFLKDLEEAQRTAKSSSNII
;
A
#
# COMPACT_ATOMS: atom_id res chain seq x y z
N MET A 1 18.03 -3.22 5.79
CA MET A 1 16.82 -3.84 6.39
C MET A 1 15.63 -3.32 5.62
N VAL A 2 14.76 -4.19 5.16
CA VAL A 2 13.54 -3.83 4.43
C VAL A 2 12.31 -3.87 5.37
N LEU A 3 11.22 -3.21 4.96
CA LEU A 3 10.05 -3.01 5.83
C LEU A 3 9.42 -4.32 6.33
N VAL A 4 9.22 -5.27 5.44
CA VAL A 4 8.64 -6.59 5.80
C VAL A 4 9.51 -7.30 6.84
N THR A 5 10.83 -7.31 6.64
CA THR A 5 11.77 -7.94 7.60
C THR A 5 11.73 -7.23 8.95
N ALA A 6 11.72 -5.88 8.95
CA ALA A 6 11.66 -5.11 10.18
C ALA A 6 10.39 -5.39 10.99
N ALA A 7 9.23 -5.40 10.33
CA ALA A 7 7.95 -5.71 10.97
C ALA A 7 7.92 -7.17 11.47
N ARG A 8 8.38 -8.11 10.66
CA ARG A 8 8.44 -9.53 11.02
C ARG A 8 9.36 -9.80 12.21
N ASP A 9 10.50 -9.12 12.30
CA ASP A 9 11.43 -9.26 13.42
C ASP A 9 10.81 -8.85 14.76
N TYR A 10 9.99 -7.78 14.77
CA TYR A 10 9.25 -7.40 15.98
C TYR A 10 8.26 -8.49 16.41
N ILE A 11 7.48 -9.04 15.47
CA ILE A 11 6.50 -10.09 15.77
C ILE A 11 7.22 -11.37 16.26
N ASN A 12 8.32 -11.76 15.61
CA ASN A 12 9.14 -12.87 16.05
C ASN A 12 9.61 -12.72 17.49
N ARG A 13 10.19 -11.58 17.83
CA ARG A 13 10.70 -11.30 19.18
C ARG A 13 9.57 -11.31 20.21
N MET A 14 8.46 -10.68 19.89
CA MET A 14 7.28 -10.63 20.75
C MET A 14 6.77 -12.04 21.12
N LEU A 15 6.72 -12.96 20.14
CA LEU A 15 6.18 -14.30 20.34
C LEU A 15 7.22 -15.30 20.86
N GLN A 16 8.50 -15.12 20.53
CA GLN A 16 9.57 -16.06 20.84
C GLN A 16 10.02 -15.97 22.30
N ASP A 17 9.99 -14.78 22.89
CA ASP A 17 10.44 -14.53 24.26
C ASP A 17 9.43 -14.99 25.31
N ILE A 18 8.21 -15.36 24.89
CA ILE A 18 7.13 -15.82 25.76
C ILE A 18 6.86 -17.30 25.48
N SER A 19 7.20 -18.16 26.43
CA SER A 19 6.95 -19.60 26.33
C SER A 19 5.53 -19.99 26.74
N GLY A 20 5.01 -21.08 26.19
CA GLY A 20 3.71 -21.64 26.53
C GLY A 20 2.56 -21.06 25.72
N MET A 21 1.36 -21.58 25.98
CA MET A 21 0.15 -21.23 25.24
C MET A 21 -0.25 -19.77 25.47
N LYS A 22 -0.48 -19.06 24.38
CA LYS A 22 -0.76 -17.63 24.35
C LYS A 22 -2.07 -17.32 23.65
N VAL A 23 -2.68 -16.22 24.07
CA VAL A 23 -3.72 -15.51 23.33
C VAL A 23 -3.11 -14.21 22.80
N LEU A 24 -3.15 -13.98 21.51
CA LEU A 24 -2.69 -12.76 20.88
C LEU A 24 -3.88 -11.80 20.72
N ILE A 25 -3.79 -10.63 21.34
CA ILE A 25 -4.85 -9.62 21.32
C ILE A 25 -4.36 -8.42 20.52
N LEU A 26 -5.10 -8.11 19.46
CA LEU A 26 -4.78 -7.09 18.47
C LEU A 26 -5.92 -6.06 18.40
N ASP A 27 -5.61 -4.89 17.88
CA ASP A 27 -6.63 -3.93 17.43
C ASP A 27 -6.84 -4.00 15.91
N SER A 28 -7.78 -3.22 15.39
CA SER A 28 -8.12 -3.21 13.97
C SER A 28 -6.95 -2.82 13.03
N GLN A 29 -5.94 -2.14 13.55
CA GLN A 29 -4.76 -1.72 12.77
C GLN A 29 -3.61 -2.70 12.91
N THR A 30 -3.32 -3.18 14.11
CA THR A 30 -2.26 -4.15 14.33
C THR A 30 -2.58 -5.52 13.76
N VAL A 31 -3.86 -5.89 13.63
CA VAL A 31 -4.30 -7.09 12.88
C VAL A 31 -3.75 -7.07 11.45
N SER A 32 -3.89 -5.96 10.74
CA SER A 32 -3.34 -5.82 9.38
C SER A 32 -1.81 -5.87 9.37
N ALA A 33 -1.16 -5.17 10.31
CA ALA A 33 0.30 -5.16 10.42
C ALA A 33 0.89 -6.56 10.67
N VAL A 34 0.22 -7.39 11.47
CA VAL A 34 0.63 -8.78 11.74
C VAL A 34 0.31 -9.70 10.57
N SER A 35 -0.91 -9.62 10.01
CA SER A 35 -1.40 -10.58 9.02
C SER A 35 -0.64 -10.54 7.69
N VAL A 36 -0.04 -9.41 7.31
CA VAL A 36 0.78 -9.30 6.08
C VAL A 36 2.16 -9.94 6.21
N VAL A 37 2.69 -10.08 7.43
CA VAL A 37 4.04 -10.60 7.67
C VAL A 37 4.07 -11.96 8.36
N TYR A 38 2.95 -12.40 8.93
CA TYR A 38 2.84 -13.64 9.69
C TYR A 38 1.58 -14.40 9.33
N SER A 39 1.72 -15.66 8.94
CA SER A 39 0.59 -16.55 8.66
C SER A 39 -0.01 -17.12 9.93
N GLN A 40 -1.27 -17.56 9.85
CA GLN A 40 -1.94 -18.24 10.96
C GLN A 40 -1.22 -19.53 11.40
N SER A 41 -0.65 -20.26 10.43
CA SER A 41 0.15 -21.47 10.72
C SER A 41 1.42 -21.16 11.48
N GLU A 42 2.09 -20.05 11.16
CA GLU A 42 3.29 -19.59 11.88
C GLU A 42 2.95 -19.14 13.30
N LEU A 43 1.82 -18.46 13.49
CA LEU A 43 1.33 -18.11 14.83
C LEU A 43 1.08 -19.34 15.68
N LEU A 44 0.45 -20.38 15.11
CA LEU A 44 0.21 -21.65 15.80
C LEU A 44 1.52 -22.35 16.20
N GLN A 45 2.54 -22.34 15.33
CA GLN A 45 3.88 -22.86 15.63
C GLN A 45 4.58 -22.12 16.79
N LYS A 46 4.17 -20.86 17.04
CA LYS A 46 4.63 -20.03 18.16
C LYS A 46 3.73 -20.16 19.40
N GLU A 47 2.92 -21.20 19.47
CA GLU A 47 2.00 -21.48 20.58
C GLU A 47 0.91 -20.42 20.78
N VAL A 48 0.58 -19.67 19.74
CA VAL A 48 -0.58 -18.77 19.74
C VAL A 48 -1.84 -19.60 19.50
N PHE A 49 -2.58 -19.83 20.57
CA PHE A 49 -3.78 -20.66 20.56
C PHE A 49 -4.99 -19.93 19.97
N LEU A 50 -5.12 -18.64 20.27
CA LEU A 50 -6.25 -17.82 19.89
C LEU A 50 -5.78 -16.41 19.51
N VAL A 51 -6.41 -15.83 18.52
CA VAL A 51 -6.26 -14.41 18.17
C VAL A 51 -7.60 -13.72 18.40
N GLU A 52 -7.62 -12.67 19.20
CA GLU A 52 -8.82 -11.89 19.52
C GLU A 52 -8.60 -10.41 19.22
N LEU A 53 -9.69 -9.70 18.95
CA LEU A 53 -9.69 -8.25 18.87
C LEU A 53 -9.94 -7.65 20.26
N VAL A 54 -9.25 -6.57 20.57
CA VAL A 54 -9.31 -5.90 21.87
C VAL A 54 -10.72 -5.44 22.24
N ASP A 55 -11.52 -5.02 21.26
CA ASP A 55 -12.91 -4.58 21.45
C ASP A 55 -13.92 -5.72 21.61
N SER A 56 -13.55 -6.95 21.21
CA SER A 56 -14.41 -8.13 21.35
C SER A 56 -14.18 -8.90 22.64
N ILE A 57 -13.06 -8.68 23.29
CA ILE A 57 -12.61 -9.46 24.47
C ILE A 57 -13.57 -9.33 25.68
N TYR A 58 -14.35 -8.25 25.72
CA TYR A 58 -15.35 -8.02 26.78
C TYR A 58 -16.61 -8.86 26.66
N LYS A 59 -16.84 -9.46 25.49
CA LYS A 59 -18.05 -10.25 25.21
C LYS A 59 -18.02 -11.61 25.91
N SER A 60 -16.83 -12.11 26.24
CA SER A 60 -16.65 -13.35 26.96
C SER A 60 -16.29 -13.08 28.43
N LYS A 61 -17.08 -13.68 29.34
CA LYS A 61 -16.85 -13.59 30.79
C LYS A 61 -16.02 -14.75 31.35
N GLU A 62 -15.58 -15.67 30.50
CA GLU A 62 -14.83 -16.84 30.94
C GLU A 62 -13.42 -16.45 31.36
N SER A 63 -13.02 -16.86 32.56
CA SER A 63 -11.66 -16.74 33.03
C SER A 63 -10.77 -17.74 32.31
N MET A 64 -9.64 -17.27 31.82
CA MET A 64 -8.60 -18.07 31.17
C MET A 64 -7.24 -17.88 31.89
N SER A 65 -7.25 -17.99 33.20
CA SER A 65 -6.09 -17.75 34.08
C SER A 65 -4.87 -18.65 33.79
N HIS A 66 -5.06 -19.74 33.04
CA HIS A 66 -3.99 -20.63 32.61
C HIS A 66 -3.29 -20.19 31.33
N LEU A 67 -3.81 -19.15 30.64
CA LEU A 67 -3.24 -18.62 29.41
C LEU A 67 -2.51 -17.30 29.64
N LYS A 68 -1.50 -17.06 28.81
CA LYS A 68 -0.77 -15.79 28.75
C LYS A 68 -1.36 -14.91 27.68
N ALA A 69 -1.69 -13.66 28.03
CA ALA A 69 -2.17 -12.67 27.10
C ALA A 69 -1.00 -11.86 26.52
N VAL A 70 -0.89 -11.85 25.21
CA VAL A 70 0.07 -11.03 24.48
C VAL A 70 -0.72 -9.97 23.73
N TYR A 71 -0.63 -8.72 24.17
CA TYR A 71 -1.27 -7.59 23.54
C TYR A 71 -0.30 -6.91 22.59
N PHE A 72 -0.73 -6.67 21.37
CA PHE A 72 -0.01 -5.84 20.41
C PHE A 72 -0.96 -4.80 19.87
N LEU A 73 -0.89 -3.61 20.43
CA LEU A 73 -1.87 -2.55 20.20
C LEU A 73 -1.20 -1.24 19.80
N ARG A 74 -1.92 -0.45 19.04
CA ARG A 74 -1.58 0.95 18.86
C ARG A 74 -1.85 1.71 20.18
N PRO A 75 -0.97 2.60 20.66
CA PRO A 75 -1.16 3.31 21.94
C PRO A 75 -2.17 4.46 21.81
N SER A 76 -3.35 4.16 21.31
CA SER A 76 -4.48 5.08 21.25
C SER A 76 -5.16 5.21 22.61
N SER A 77 -5.83 6.33 22.85
CA SER A 77 -6.59 6.54 24.09
C SER A 77 -7.65 5.46 24.30
N GLU A 78 -8.29 5.02 23.23
CA GLU A 78 -9.27 3.94 23.27
C GLU A 78 -8.65 2.60 23.72
N ASN A 79 -7.55 2.19 23.13
CA ASN A 79 -6.86 0.97 23.50
C ASN A 79 -6.33 0.99 24.94
N ILE A 80 -5.83 2.13 25.40
CA ILE A 80 -5.42 2.32 26.80
C ILE A 80 -6.62 2.14 27.75
N GLN A 81 -7.79 2.67 27.41
CA GLN A 81 -9.00 2.47 28.21
C GLN A 81 -9.46 1.00 28.21
N HIS A 82 -9.34 0.31 27.09
CA HIS A 82 -9.60 -1.14 27.02
C HIS A 82 -8.67 -1.91 27.94
N LEU A 83 -7.38 -1.66 27.90
CA LEU A 83 -6.40 -2.29 28.80
C LEU A 83 -6.68 -1.97 30.26
N ARG A 84 -6.98 -0.72 30.60
CA ARG A 84 -7.33 -0.29 31.95
C ARG A 84 -8.47 -1.14 32.54
N ARG A 85 -9.51 -1.39 31.76
CA ARG A 85 -10.65 -2.22 32.18
C ARG A 85 -10.27 -3.69 32.36
N GLN A 86 -9.39 -4.20 31.46
CA GLN A 86 -8.91 -5.57 31.56
C GLN A 86 -8.00 -5.80 32.76
N LEU A 87 -7.10 -4.87 33.07
CA LEU A 87 -6.20 -4.96 34.21
C LEU A 87 -6.91 -4.81 35.55
N ALA A 88 -7.98 -4.01 35.62
CA ALA A 88 -8.82 -3.90 36.80
C ALA A 88 -9.56 -5.20 37.13
N ASN A 89 -9.88 -6.03 36.12
CA ASN A 89 -10.51 -7.32 36.28
C ASN A 89 -9.92 -8.35 35.29
N PRO A 90 -8.73 -8.87 35.58
CA PRO A 90 -7.96 -9.66 34.60
C PRO A 90 -8.61 -11.00 34.33
N ARG A 91 -8.69 -11.34 33.03
CA ARG A 91 -9.20 -12.62 32.53
C ARG A 91 -8.09 -13.68 32.40
N PHE A 92 -6.86 -13.24 32.17
CA PHE A 92 -5.69 -14.08 31.91
C PHE A 92 -4.74 -14.09 33.13
N GLY A 93 -3.86 -15.10 33.19
CA GLY A 93 -2.91 -15.23 34.29
C GLY A 93 -1.71 -14.30 34.21
N GLU A 94 -1.27 -14.00 32.98
CA GLU A 94 -0.15 -13.10 32.72
C GLU A 94 -0.49 -12.18 31.55
N TYR A 95 -0.04 -10.93 31.63
CA TYR A 95 -0.22 -9.91 30.59
C TYR A 95 1.13 -9.43 30.12
N HIS A 96 1.38 -9.55 28.81
CA HIS A 96 2.56 -9.03 28.12
C HIS A 96 2.09 -7.95 27.15
N LEU A 97 2.44 -6.71 27.41
CA LEU A 97 1.93 -5.56 26.67
C LEU A 97 2.99 -5.04 25.70
N PHE A 98 2.64 -5.07 24.42
CA PHE A 98 3.47 -4.54 23.35
C PHE A 98 2.68 -3.46 22.62
N PHE A 99 3.33 -2.34 22.35
CA PHE A 99 2.72 -1.22 21.66
C PHE A 99 3.43 -0.96 20.34
N SER A 100 2.64 -0.71 19.30
CA SER A 100 3.15 -0.51 17.94
C SER A 100 3.79 0.86 17.70
N ASN A 101 3.72 1.75 18.70
CA ASN A 101 4.32 3.07 18.67
C ASN A 101 4.71 3.53 20.07
N MET A 102 5.25 4.74 20.17
CA MET A 102 5.71 5.33 21.43
C MET A 102 4.55 5.53 22.43
N LEU A 103 4.76 5.10 23.67
CA LEU A 103 3.89 5.37 24.80
C LEU A 103 4.19 6.72 25.42
N LYS A 104 3.15 7.43 25.83
CA LYS A 104 3.29 8.62 26.66
C LYS A 104 3.41 8.23 28.12
N ASP A 105 4.17 9.00 28.91
CA ASP A 105 4.32 8.77 30.35
C ASP A 105 2.96 8.68 31.07
N THR A 106 2.02 9.53 30.68
CA THR A 106 0.63 9.49 31.21
C THR A 106 -0.07 8.17 30.96
N GLN A 107 0.17 7.54 29.81
CA GLN A 107 -0.41 6.23 29.47
C GLN A 107 0.23 5.11 30.30
N ILE A 108 1.54 5.18 30.52
CA ILE A 108 2.26 4.22 31.37
C ILE A 108 1.72 4.30 32.81
N HIS A 109 1.54 5.50 33.35
CA HIS A 109 0.96 5.69 34.68
C HIS A 109 -0.47 5.12 34.78
N ILE A 110 -1.33 5.36 33.79
CA ILE A 110 -2.69 4.80 33.77
C ILE A 110 -2.65 3.27 33.82
N LEU A 111 -1.76 2.63 33.06
CA LEU A 111 -1.63 1.17 33.04
C LEU A 111 -1.09 0.65 34.37
N ALA A 112 -0.07 1.29 34.94
CA ALA A 112 0.51 0.91 36.22
C ALA A 112 -0.51 1.00 37.37
N ASP A 113 -1.25 2.11 37.43
CA ASP A 113 -2.29 2.32 38.44
C ASP A 113 -3.46 1.33 38.32
N SER A 114 -3.66 0.76 37.13
CA SER A 114 -4.76 -0.19 36.86
C SER A 114 -4.38 -1.65 37.15
N ASP A 115 -3.11 -1.96 37.26
CA ASP A 115 -2.59 -3.33 37.50
C ASP A 115 -2.49 -3.64 39.01
N GLU A 116 -3.61 -3.54 39.74
CA GLU A 116 -3.67 -3.80 41.18
C GLU A 116 -3.33 -5.27 41.54
N GLN A 117 -3.49 -6.20 40.58
CA GLN A 117 -3.22 -7.63 40.78
C GLN A 117 -1.83 -8.05 40.31
N GLU A 118 -1.00 -7.11 39.87
CA GLU A 118 0.38 -7.33 39.41
C GLU A 118 0.50 -8.44 38.35
N VAL A 119 -0.44 -8.45 37.36
CA VAL A 119 -0.48 -9.44 36.29
C VAL A 119 0.36 -9.05 35.07
N VAL A 120 0.76 -7.79 34.96
CA VAL A 120 1.61 -7.30 33.86
C VAL A 120 3.05 -7.71 34.07
N GLN A 121 3.60 -8.51 33.17
CA GLN A 121 4.97 -9.00 33.25
C GLN A 121 5.96 -8.10 32.51
N GLN A 122 5.53 -7.46 31.41
CA GLN A 122 6.37 -6.55 30.65
C GLN A 122 5.52 -5.56 29.83
N VAL A 123 6.13 -4.40 29.58
CA VAL A 123 5.61 -3.36 28.67
C VAL A 123 6.74 -2.99 27.73
N GLN A 124 6.53 -3.12 26.42
CA GLN A 124 7.53 -2.81 25.40
C GLN A 124 6.92 -2.05 24.22
N GLU A 125 7.73 -1.27 23.53
CA GLU A 125 7.42 -0.58 22.30
C GLU A 125 8.07 -1.31 21.12
N PHE A 126 7.27 -1.83 20.18
CA PHE A 126 7.71 -2.46 18.94
C PHE A 126 7.10 -1.71 17.75
N TYR A 127 7.89 -0.87 17.13
CA TYR A 127 7.48 0.15 16.17
C TYR A 127 7.04 -0.40 14.81
N ALA A 128 5.96 -1.14 14.77
CA ALA A 128 5.33 -1.67 13.56
C ALA A 128 3.92 -1.07 13.36
N ASP A 129 3.78 0.25 13.53
CA ASP A 129 2.55 1.01 13.33
C ASP A 129 2.34 1.37 11.85
N PHE A 130 2.54 0.39 11.00
CA PHE A 130 2.35 0.45 9.55
C PHE A 130 2.09 -0.96 9.00
N VAL A 131 1.53 -1.02 7.79
CA VAL A 131 1.32 -2.28 7.07
C VAL A 131 2.37 -2.40 5.98
N ALA A 132 3.32 -3.31 6.14
CA ALA A 132 4.37 -3.59 5.17
C ALA A 132 3.81 -4.48 4.04
N VAL A 133 3.22 -3.86 3.03
CA VAL A 133 2.61 -4.57 1.89
C VAL A 133 3.66 -5.35 1.10
N GLU A 134 4.84 -4.74 0.93
CA GLU A 134 5.99 -5.29 0.21
C GLU A 134 7.29 -4.83 0.86
N PRO A 135 8.45 -5.39 0.48
CA PRO A 135 9.74 -5.00 1.05
C PRO A 135 10.03 -3.49 1.05
N TYR A 136 9.52 -2.77 0.04
CA TYR A 136 9.76 -1.33 -0.18
C TYR A 136 8.47 -0.50 -0.21
N HIS A 137 7.33 -1.11 0.10
CA HIS A 137 6.03 -0.44 0.07
C HIS A 137 5.26 -0.68 1.35
N PHE A 138 4.77 0.39 1.96
CA PHE A 138 3.90 0.34 3.12
C PHE A 138 2.70 1.26 2.98
N THR A 139 1.69 1.00 3.76
CA THR A 139 0.54 1.88 3.95
C THR A 139 0.28 2.09 5.45
N LEU A 140 -0.30 3.22 5.79
CA LEU A 140 -0.78 3.48 7.15
C LEU A 140 -2.22 2.99 7.36
N ASN A 141 -2.82 2.41 6.32
CA ASN A 141 -4.17 1.86 6.33
C ASN A 141 -5.23 2.86 6.83
N ILE A 142 -5.07 4.13 6.42
CA ILE A 142 -6.02 5.20 6.78
C ILE A 142 -7.29 5.00 5.95
N PRO A 143 -8.49 5.08 6.56
CA PRO A 143 -9.75 4.91 5.85
C PRO A 143 -9.90 5.85 4.64
N SER A 144 -10.48 5.36 3.57
CA SER A 144 -10.56 6.06 2.27
C SER A 144 -11.31 7.41 2.30
N ASN A 145 -12.21 7.61 3.26
CA ASN A 145 -12.91 8.88 3.44
C ASN A 145 -12.01 10.06 3.89
N HIS A 146 -10.76 9.79 4.23
CA HIS A 146 -9.75 10.80 4.60
C HIS A 146 -8.82 11.20 3.46
N LEU A 147 -9.04 10.74 2.23
CA LEU A 147 -8.13 10.98 1.10
C LEU A 147 -8.01 12.47 0.71
N TYR A 148 -9.03 13.28 0.96
CA TYR A 148 -9.04 14.69 0.59
C TYR A 148 -9.31 15.57 1.82
N MET A 149 -8.34 15.59 2.73
CA MET A 149 -8.38 16.42 3.92
C MET A 149 -8.00 17.87 3.61
N LEU A 150 -8.95 18.66 3.12
CA LEU A 150 -8.77 20.09 2.98
C LEU A 150 -9.32 20.84 4.19
N PRO A 151 -8.61 21.84 4.71
CA PRO A 151 -9.07 22.65 5.84
C PRO A 151 -10.44 23.29 5.65
N ALA A 152 -10.85 23.53 4.40
CA ALA A 152 -12.18 24.07 4.08
C ALA A 152 -13.32 23.04 4.11
N VAL A 153 -13.00 21.74 4.16
CA VAL A 153 -13.98 20.65 4.04
C VAL A 153 -14.03 19.80 5.31
N VAL A 154 -12.93 19.73 6.03
CA VAL A 154 -12.76 18.90 7.22
C VAL A 154 -12.63 19.80 8.45
N ASP A 155 -13.27 19.41 9.54
CA ASP A 155 -13.12 20.13 10.79
C ASP A 155 -11.68 20.07 11.32
N PRO A 156 -11.23 21.10 12.07
CA PRO A 156 -9.84 21.20 12.54
C PRO A 156 -9.38 20.01 13.39
N SER A 157 -10.28 19.39 14.14
CA SER A 157 -9.93 18.26 15.01
C SER A 157 -9.68 16.99 14.22
N SER A 158 -10.50 16.69 13.22
CA SER A 158 -10.31 15.57 12.30
C SER A 158 -9.02 15.73 11.49
N LEU A 159 -8.72 16.95 11.05
CA LEU A 159 -7.45 17.23 10.37
C LEU A 159 -6.25 17.02 11.29
N GLN A 160 -6.34 17.42 12.56
CA GLN A 160 -5.29 17.18 13.55
C GLN A 160 -5.07 15.69 13.76
N HIS A 161 -6.12 14.91 14.02
CA HIS A 161 -6.04 13.45 14.18
C HIS A 161 -5.42 12.75 12.96
N PHE A 162 -5.79 13.21 11.76
CA PHE A 162 -5.17 12.70 10.53
C PHE A 162 -3.67 12.98 10.48
N CYS A 163 -3.26 14.22 10.74
CA CYS A 163 -1.85 14.60 10.75
C CYS A 163 -1.07 13.83 11.83
N ASP A 164 -1.63 13.69 13.03
CA ASP A 164 -1.01 12.92 14.12
C ASP A 164 -0.83 11.46 13.73
N ARG A 165 -1.84 10.85 13.10
CA ARG A 165 -1.76 9.47 12.61
C ARG A 165 -0.64 9.29 11.57
N VAL A 166 -0.52 10.22 10.65
CA VAL A 166 0.52 10.18 9.60
C VAL A 166 1.91 10.35 10.21
N VAL A 167 2.08 11.31 11.12
CA VAL A 167 3.36 11.56 11.82
C VAL A 167 3.77 10.35 12.65
N ASP A 168 2.86 9.78 13.42
CA ASP A 168 3.10 8.56 14.22
C ASP A 168 3.54 7.39 13.33
N GLY A 169 2.85 7.17 12.21
CA GLY A 169 3.18 6.10 11.28
C GLY A 169 4.54 6.29 10.61
N ILE A 170 4.86 7.49 10.18
CA ILE A 170 6.19 7.83 9.63
C ILE A 170 7.27 7.60 10.68
N ALA A 171 7.06 8.04 11.90
CA ALA A 171 7.99 7.82 13.00
C ALA A 171 8.25 6.33 13.23
N ALA A 172 7.20 5.52 13.30
CA ALA A 172 7.31 4.07 13.45
C ALA A 172 8.13 3.42 12.33
N VAL A 173 7.91 3.81 11.07
CA VAL A 173 8.68 3.31 9.92
C VAL A 173 10.18 3.58 10.09
N PHE A 174 10.56 4.79 10.45
CA PHE A 174 11.98 5.15 10.61
C PHE A 174 12.60 4.54 11.87
N LEU A 175 11.85 4.38 12.95
CA LEU A 175 12.28 3.63 14.13
C LEU A 175 12.50 2.14 13.81
N ALA A 176 11.59 1.52 13.06
CA ALA A 176 11.72 0.13 12.62
C ALA A 176 12.94 -0.08 11.71
N LEU A 177 13.19 0.85 10.80
CA LEU A 177 14.36 0.83 9.91
C LEU A 177 15.66 1.27 10.59
N LYS A 178 15.58 1.83 11.79
CA LYS A 178 16.71 2.42 12.54
C LYS A 178 17.45 3.48 11.72
N ARG A 179 16.70 4.44 11.22
CA ARG A 179 17.20 5.53 10.38
C ARG A 179 16.55 6.85 10.80
N ARG A 180 17.30 7.93 10.63
CA ARG A 180 16.78 9.30 10.76
C ARG A 180 16.89 10.00 9.41
N PRO A 181 15.77 10.39 8.78
CA PRO A 181 15.78 10.94 7.43
C PRO A 181 16.13 12.43 7.42
N VAL A 182 16.59 12.90 6.26
CA VAL A 182 16.48 14.29 5.86
C VAL A 182 15.07 14.51 5.32
N ILE A 183 14.39 15.59 5.71
CA ILE A 183 12.99 15.81 5.40
C ILE A 183 12.85 16.92 4.37
N ARG A 184 12.13 16.63 3.30
CA ARG A 184 11.67 17.60 2.29
C ARG A 184 10.15 17.48 2.10
N TYR A 185 9.53 18.55 1.69
CA TYR A 185 8.09 18.56 1.47
C TYR A 185 7.73 19.45 0.28
N GLN A 186 6.58 19.19 -0.32
CA GLN A 186 6.00 20.02 -1.36
C GLN A 186 5.53 21.35 -0.76
N ARG A 187 6.20 22.44 -1.10
CA ARG A 187 5.98 23.79 -0.52
C ARG A 187 4.55 24.30 -0.67
N THR A 188 3.90 23.95 -1.77
CA THR A 188 2.56 24.45 -2.11
C THR A 188 1.43 23.70 -1.41
N SER A 189 1.75 22.65 -0.65
CA SER A 189 0.77 21.90 0.15
C SER A 189 0.92 22.23 1.62
N ASP A 190 -0.10 22.85 2.21
CA ASP A 190 -0.14 23.15 3.65
C ASP A 190 -0.14 21.88 4.50
N ILE A 191 -0.81 20.83 4.04
CA ILE A 191 -0.83 19.53 4.74
C ILE A 191 0.56 18.89 4.70
N ALA A 192 1.21 18.85 3.54
CA ALA A 192 2.57 18.30 3.42
C ALA A 192 3.55 19.08 4.30
N LYS A 193 3.47 20.42 4.31
CA LYS A 193 4.27 21.29 5.18
C LYS A 193 4.04 20.97 6.65
N ARG A 194 2.79 20.87 7.08
CA ARG A 194 2.43 20.57 8.47
C ARG A 194 2.97 19.21 8.92
N ILE A 195 2.72 18.15 8.14
CA ILE A 195 3.23 16.81 8.43
C ILE A 195 4.76 16.82 8.50
N ALA A 196 5.43 17.50 7.57
CA ALA A 196 6.89 17.62 7.57
C ALA A 196 7.40 18.32 8.83
N GLN A 197 6.79 19.43 9.23
CA GLN A 197 7.16 20.19 10.41
C GLN A 197 6.94 19.40 11.71
N GLU A 198 5.80 18.75 11.86
CA GLU A 198 5.48 17.91 13.02
C GLU A 198 6.44 16.70 13.10
N THR A 199 6.73 16.07 11.98
CA THR A 199 7.68 14.95 11.88
C THR A 199 9.10 15.41 12.25
N ALA A 200 9.56 16.55 11.74
CA ALA A 200 10.87 17.12 12.08
C ALA A 200 10.97 17.47 13.56
N LYS A 201 9.93 18.08 14.13
CA LYS A 201 9.85 18.39 15.55
C LYS A 201 9.95 17.14 16.42
N LEU A 202 9.21 16.08 16.05
CA LEU A 202 9.26 14.81 16.76
C LEU A 202 10.66 14.19 16.72
N MET A 203 11.21 14.01 15.51
CA MET A 203 12.46 13.27 15.31
C MET A 203 13.72 14.03 15.74
N TYR A 204 13.73 15.36 15.61
CA TYR A 204 14.93 16.17 15.89
C TYR A 204 14.92 16.89 17.23
N GLN A 205 13.75 17.04 17.88
CA GLN A 205 13.62 17.81 19.12
C GLN A 205 13.01 16.99 20.26
N GLN A 206 11.78 16.51 20.10
CA GLN A 206 11.03 15.85 21.17
C GLN A 206 11.59 14.49 21.55
N GLU A 207 11.84 13.65 20.53
CA GLU A 207 12.29 12.25 20.69
C GLU A 207 13.67 12.02 20.05
N SER A 208 14.51 13.04 20.07
CA SER A 208 15.83 13.00 19.41
C SER A 208 16.71 11.83 19.88
N GLY A 209 16.56 11.39 21.13
CA GLY A 209 17.25 10.23 21.69
C GLY A 209 16.83 8.91 21.06
N LEU A 210 15.54 8.73 20.71
CA LEU A 210 15.05 7.54 20.02
C LEU A 210 15.55 7.45 18.59
N PHE A 211 15.80 8.60 17.95
CA PHE A 211 16.28 8.66 16.56
C PHE A 211 17.81 8.85 16.45
N ASP A 212 18.54 8.67 17.54
CA ASP A 212 20.02 8.73 17.53
C ASP A 212 20.62 7.39 17.07
N PHE A 213 20.42 7.09 15.79
CA PHE A 213 20.94 5.89 15.16
C PHE A 213 22.37 6.09 14.62
N ARG A 214 23.11 4.98 14.52
CA ARG A 214 24.41 4.97 13.86
C ARG A 214 24.28 5.55 12.44
N ARG A 215 25.13 6.52 12.14
CA ARG A 215 25.15 7.18 10.83
C ARG A 215 25.44 6.17 9.73
N THR A 216 24.73 6.30 8.62
CA THR A 216 24.97 5.58 7.37
C THR A 216 25.70 6.49 6.39
N GLU A 217 26.37 5.90 5.41
CA GLU A 217 27.06 6.64 4.35
C GLU A 217 26.11 7.60 3.64
N ILE A 218 24.90 7.12 3.35
CA ILE A 218 23.85 7.91 2.70
C ILE A 218 22.70 8.09 3.68
N SER A 219 22.31 9.34 3.95
CA SER A 219 21.14 9.66 4.75
C SER A 219 19.87 9.40 3.93
N PRO A 220 18.87 8.71 4.49
CA PRO A 220 17.61 8.53 3.77
C PRO A 220 16.88 9.87 3.61
N LEU A 221 16.17 10.02 2.52
CA LEU A 221 15.32 11.17 2.24
C LEU A 221 13.86 10.80 2.48
N LEU A 222 13.19 11.56 3.34
CA LEU A 222 11.73 11.58 3.44
C LEU A 222 11.22 12.75 2.60
N LEU A 223 10.51 12.46 1.51
CA LEU A 223 9.86 13.46 0.68
C LEU A 223 8.35 13.35 0.84
N ILE A 224 7.71 14.41 1.33
CA ILE A 224 6.26 14.45 1.57
C ILE A 224 5.60 15.20 0.43
N LEU A 225 4.75 14.50 -0.31
CA LEU A 225 4.03 14.97 -1.50
C LEU A 225 2.52 14.96 -1.25
N ASP A 226 1.81 15.81 -1.98
CA ASP A 226 0.35 15.89 -1.97
C ASP A 226 -0.22 15.28 -3.27
N ARG A 227 -1.11 14.32 -3.13
CA ARG A 227 -1.83 13.69 -4.24
C ARG A 227 -2.61 14.69 -5.10
N ARG A 228 -2.96 15.84 -4.55
CA ARG A 228 -3.64 16.92 -5.26
C ARG A 228 -2.91 17.32 -6.55
N ASP A 229 -1.59 17.26 -6.58
CA ASP A 229 -0.80 17.65 -7.76
C ASP A 229 -0.79 16.59 -8.87
N ASP A 230 -1.12 15.35 -8.54
CA ASP A 230 -1.33 14.28 -9.54
C ASP A 230 -2.65 13.54 -9.30
N PRO A 231 -3.80 14.14 -9.60
CA PRO A 231 -5.09 13.46 -9.51
C PRO A 231 -5.36 12.51 -10.68
N VAL A 232 -4.53 12.52 -11.73
CA VAL A 232 -4.70 11.72 -12.94
C VAL A 232 -4.32 10.27 -12.73
N THR A 233 -3.14 10.01 -12.16
CA THR A 233 -2.60 8.65 -11.99
C THR A 233 -3.58 7.67 -11.32
N PRO A 234 -4.26 8.00 -10.20
CA PRO A 234 -5.18 7.08 -9.56
C PRO A 234 -6.49 6.84 -10.31
N LEU A 235 -6.80 7.65 -11.33
CA LEU A 235 -8.00 7.49 -12.15
C LEU A 235 -7.80 6.53 -13.34
N LEU A 236 -6.54 6.21 -13.67
CA LEU A 236 -6.20 5.34 -14.80
C LEU A 236 -6.26 3.87 -14.38
N ASN A 237 -6.76 3.03 -15.28
CA ASN A 237 -6.58 1.59 -15.15
C ASN A 237 -5.10 1.24 -15.37
N GLN A 238 -4.54 0.44 -14.47
CA GLN A 238 -3.17 -0.04 -14.54
C GLN A 238 -3.16 -1.47 -15.10
N TRP A 239 -2.15 -1.80 -15.92
CA TRP A 239 -2.08 -3.07 -16.64
C TRP A 239 -0.96 -3.98 -16.15
N THR A 240 -0.44 -3.76 -14.96
CA THR A 240 0.46 -4.68 -14.26
C THR A 240 -0.31 -5.63 -13.37
N TYR A 241 0.21 -6.83 -13.15
CA TYR A 241 -0.52 -7.93 -12.52
C TYR A 241 -1.09 -7.57 -11.15
N GLN A 242 -0.26 -7.13 -10.22
CA GLN A 242 -0.71 -6.76 -8.87
C GLN A 242 -1.74 -5.63 -8.91
N ALA A 243 -1.48 -4.59 -9.70
CA ALA A 243 -2.37 -3.45 -9.80
C ALA A 243 -3.73 -3.82 -10.37
N MET A 244 -3.78 -4.73 -11.35
CA MET A 244 -5.03 -5.25 -11.91
C MET A 244 -5.81 -6.09 -10.90
N VAL A 245 -5.14 -6.98 -10.17
CA VAL A 245 -5.81 -7.75 -9.10
C VAL A 245 -6.41 -6.80 -8.07
N HIS A 246 -5.66 -5.79 -7.65
CA HIS A 246 -6.14 -4.78 -6.69
C HIS A 246 -7.36 -4.01 -7.21
N GLU A 247 -7.29 -3.54 -8.46
CA GLU A 247 -8.34 -2.71 -9.06
C GLU A 247 -9.61 -3.51 -9.40
N LEU A 248 -9.46 -4.69 -9.98
CA LEU A 248 -10.59 -5.47 -10.52
C LEU A 248 -11.25 -6.37 -9.48
N ILE A 249 -10.47 -6.94 -8.57
CA ILE A 249 -10.95 -7.89 -7.57
C ILE A 249 -10.86 -7.29 -6.16
N GLY A 250 -9.73 -6.71 -5.82
CA GLY A 250 -9.40 -6.15 -4.51
C GLY A 250 -8.35 -6.99 -3.78
N ILE A 251 -7.37 -6.30 -3.19
CA ILE A 251 -6.38 -6.91 -2.30
C ILE A 251 -6.47 -6.19 -0.96
N GLN A 252 -6.70 -6.94 0.11
CA GLN A 252 -6.70 -6.42 1.48
C GLN A 252 -5.78 -7.28 2.34
N ASP A 253 -4.76 -6.68 2.96
CA ASP A 253 -3.78 -7.37 3.80
C ASP A 253 -3.13 -8.58 3.08
N ASN A 254 -2.73 -8.39 1.80
CA ASN A 254 -2.18 -9.42 0.92
C ASN A 254 -3.14 -10.59 0.62
N LYS A 255 -4.43 -10.43 0.86
CA LYS A 255 -5.47 -11.41 0.58
C LYS A 255 -6.43 -10.93 -0.48
N VAL A 256 -6.88 -11.85 -1.31
CA VAL A 256 -7.92 -11.66 -2.33
C VAL A 256 -9.12 -12.51 -1.98
N ASP A 257 -10.29 -11.89 -1.85
CA ASP A 257 -11.56 -12.57 -1.60
C ASP A 257 -12.30 -12.81 -2.91
N LEU A 258 -12.39 -14.05 -3.33
CA LEU A 258 -13.02 -14.46 -4.60
C LEU A 258 -14.54 -14.65 -4.49
N ARG A 259 -15.12 -14.60 -3.29
CA ARG A 259 -16.57 -14.79 -3.10
C ARG A 259 -17.41 -13.72 -3.79
N SER A 260 -16.84 -12.55 -4.00
CA SER A 260 -17.52 -11.42 -4.65
C SER A 260 -17.62 -11.56 -6.18
N ILE A 261 -16.81 -12.43 -6.78
CA ILE A 261 -16.67 -12.56 -8.24
C ILE A 261 -17.14 -13.91 -8.80
N GLY A 262 -17.38 -14.90 -7.96
CA GLY A 262 -17.84 -16.21 -8.40
C GLY A 262 -18.09 -17.19 -7.26
N ASP A 263 -18.62 -18.34 -7.62
CA ASP A 263 -18.84 -19.44 -6.68
C ASP A 263 -17.63 -20.40 -6.75
N PHE A 264 -16.77 -20.29 -5.74
CA PHE A 264 -15.54 -21.06 -5.63
C PHE A 264 -15.61 -22.03 -4.44
N PRO A 265 -14.92 -23.19 -4.52
CA PRO A 265 -14.75 -24.08 -3.37
C PRO A 265 -14.22 -23.33 -2.14
N LYS A 266 -14.61 -23.75 -0.95
CA LYS A 266 -14.27 -23.06 0.31
C LYS A 266 -12.78 -22.83 0.49
N ASP A 267 -11.96 -23.75 0.07
CA ASP A 267 -10.50 -23.69 0.13
C ASP A 267 -9.87 -22.73 -0.90
N GLN A 268 -10.65 -22.26 -1.88
CA GLN A 268 -10.24 -21.34 -2.92
C GLN A 268 -10.91 -19.97 -2.83
N GLN A 269 -11.79 -19.75 -1.86
CA GLN A 269 -12.52 -18.49 -1.71
C GLN A 269 -11.66 -17.32 -1.28
N GLU A 270 -10.59 -17.58 -0.54
CA GLU A 270 -9.61 -16.58 -0.12
C GLU A 270 -8.21 -17.07 -0.51
N VAL A 271 -7.50 -16.24 -1.26
CA VAL A 271 -6.13 -16.54 -1.69
C VAL A 271 -5.17 -15.46 -1.20
N VAL A 272 -3.94 -15.88 -0.86
CA VAL A 272 -2.89 -14.98 -0.41
C VAL A 272 -1.97 -14.64 -1.57
N LEU A 273 -1.75 -13.35 -1.79
CA LEU A 273 -0.75 -12.81 -2.73
C LEU A 273 0.34 -12.10 -1.93
N SER A 274 1.42 -12.79 -1.65
CA SER A 274 2.57 -12.26 -0.92
C SER A 274 3.84 -12.50 -1.72
N SER A 275 4.63 -11.46 -1.96
CA SER A 275 5.94 -11.56 -2.61
C SER A 275 6.96 -12.37 -1.79
N GLU A 276 6.73 -12.52 -0.49
CA GLU A 276 7.59 -13.29 0.42
C GLU A 276 7.29 -14.81 0.38
N GLN A 277 6.05 -15.18 0.09
CA GLN A 277 5.61 -16.58 0.14
C GLN A 277 5.40 -17.20 -1.25
N ASP A 278 5.18 -16.37 -2.28
CA ASP A 278 4.83 -16.78 -3.62
C ASP A 278 5.88 -16.29 -4.62
N THR A 279 6.72 -17.20 -5.07
CA THR A 279 7.83 -16.90 -6.00
C THR A 279 7.34 -16.47 -7.39
N PHE A 280 6.22 -17.03 -7.86
CA PHE A 280 5.62 -16.60 -9.11
C PHE A 280 5.09 -15.16 -9.00
N PHE A 281 4.36 -14.86 -7.94
CA PHE A 281 3.87 -13.51 -7.71
C PHE A 281 5.02 -12.51 -7.59
N LYS A 282 6.05 -12.84 -6.80
CA LYS A 282 7.26 -12.00 -6.66
C LYS A 282 7.91 -11.66 -7.98
N ALA A 283 8.01 -12.63 -8.88
CA ALA A 283 8.65 -12.45 -10.19
C ALA A 283 7.77 -11.69 -11.20
N ASN A 284 6.44 -11.72 -11.03
CA ASN A 284 5.48 -11.27 -12.04
C ASN A 284 4.57 -10.12 -11.62
N MET A 285 4.62 -9.66 -10.36
CA MET A 285 3.67 -8.69 -9.83
C MET A 285 3.68 -7.34 -10.58
N TYR A 286 4.79 -6.99 -11.20
CA TYR A 286 4.95 -5.77 -12.02
C TYR A 286 4.94 -6.04 -13.53
N GLU A 287 4.75 -7.29 -13.94
CA GLU A 287 4.66 -7.65 -15.36
C GLU A 287 3.34 -7.19 -15.97
N ASN A 288 3.37 -6.86 -17.26
CA ASN A 288 2.19 -6.50 -18.00
C ASN A 288 1.23 -7.68 -18.16
N PHE A 289 -0.07 -7.39 -18.19
CA PHE A 289 -1.12 -8.40 -18.30
C PHE A 289 -0.98 -9.33 -19.53
N GLY A 290 -0.52 -8.79 -20.66
CA GLY A 290 -0.24 -9.59 -21.85
C GLY A 290 0.86 -10.65 -21.64
N ASP A 291 1.90 -10.30 -20.87
CA ASP A 291 3.03 -11.19 -20.60
C ASP A 291 2.71 -12.24 -19.52
N ILE A 292 1.81 -11.90 -18.59
CA ILE A 292 1.36 -12.83 -17.53
C ILE A 292 0.76 -14.10 -18.10
N GLY A 293 -0.03 -14.01 -19.18
CA GLY A 293 -0.61 -15.18 -19.82
C GLY A 293 0.45 -16.20 -20.29
N MET A 294 1.55 -15.71 -20.88
CA MET A 294 2.67 -16.56 -21.28
C MET A 294 3.42 -17.15 -20.09
N ASN A 295 3.63 -16.34 -19.04
CA ASN A 295 4.32 -16.78 -17.84
C ASN A 295 3.50 -17.82 -17.06
N ILE A 296 2.19 -17.67 -17.00
CA ILE A 296 1.28 -18.69 -16.43
C ILE A 296 1.32 -19.97 -17.25
N LYS A 297 1.27 -19.89 -18.58
CA LYS A 297 1.38 -21.07 -19.42
C LYS A 297 2.67 -21.85 -19.11
N ARG A 298 3.80 -21.16 -19.00
CA ARG A 298 5.08 -21.78 -18.61
C ARG A 298 4.99 -22.47 -17.25
N MET A 299 4.42 -21.81 -16.25
CA MET A 299 4.20 -22.38 -14.92
C MET A 299 3.31 -23.64 -14.97
N VAL A 300 2.25 -23.62 -15.78
CA VAL A 300 1.36 -24.77 -15.97
C VAL A 300 2.10 -25.93 -16.63
N ASP A 301 2.90 -25.65 -17.67
CA ASP A 301 3.70 -26.66 -18.36
C ASP A 301 4.73 -27.33 -17.43
N GLU A 302 5.41 -26.53 -16.61
CA GLU A 302 6.34 -27.02 -15.57
C GLU A 302 5.62 -27.92 -14.55
N PHE A 303 4.45 -27.49 -14.07
CA PHE A 303 3.63 -28.29 -13.16
C PHE A 303 3.18 -29.62 -13.79
N GLN A 304 2.75 -29.60 -15.05
CA GLN A 304 2.34 -30.81 -15.76
C GLN A 304 3.51 -31.81 -15.92
N GLN A 305 4.74 -31.33 -16.14
CA GLN A 305 5.93 -32.19 -16.18
C GLN A 305 6.17 -32.87 -14.84
N VAL A 306 6.08 -32.12 -13.73
CA VAL A 306 6.23 -32.67 -12.38
C VAL A 306 5.10 -33.67 -12.08
N ALA A 307 3.86 -33.34 -12.45
CA ALA A 307 2.71 -34.23 -12.26
C ALA A 307 2.86 -35.56 -13.01
N LYS A 308 3.35 -35.53 -14.28
CA LYS A 308 3.61 -36.74 -15.06
C LYS A 308 4.71 -37.59 -14.45
N SER A 309 5.79 -36.99 -13.96
CA SER A 309 6.86 -37.75 -13.29
C SER A 309 6.38 -38.40 -11.99
N ASN A 310 5.47 -37.78 -11.26
CA ASN A 310 4.86 -38.34 -10.05
C ASN A 310 3.84 -39.44 -10.34
N GLN A 311 3.29 -39.53 -11.53
CA GLN A 311 2.41 -40.63 -11.94
C GLN A 311 3.15 -41.91 -12.34
N SER A 312 4.45 -41.84 -12.58
CA SER A 312 5.31 -42.97 -12.97
C SER A 312 5.97 -43.69 -11.76
N ILE A 313 5.27 -43.76 -10.63
CA ILE A 313 5.78 -44.43 -9.43
C ILE A 313 5.73 -45.94 -9.65
N GLN A 314 6.90 -46.58 -9.71
CA GLN A 314 7.02 -48.01 -9.93
C GLN A 314 7.75 -48.75 -8.80
N THR A 315 8.50 -48.03 -7.97
CA THR A 315 9.29 -48.59 -6.87
C THR A 315 8.89 -48.03 -5.52
N ILE A 316 9.29 -48.72 -4.45
CA ILE A 316 9.11 -48.25 -3.05
C ILE A 316 9.92 -46.96 -2.82
N GLU A 317 11.09 -46.86 -3.44
CA GLU A 317 11.93 -45.65 -3.36
C GLU A 317 11.26 -44.46 -4.06
N ASP A 318 10.58 -44.67 -5.20
CA ASP A 318 9.80 -43.64 -5.88
C ASP A 318 8.66 -43.16 -5.00
N MET A 319 7.97 -44.09 -4.32
CA MET A 319 6.88 -43.78 -3.39
C MET A 319 7.38 -42.99 -2.16
N ALA A 320 8.51 -43.39 -1.59
CA ALA A 320 9.11 -42.66 -0.47
C ALA A 320 9.48 -41.23 -0.87
N ARG A 321 10.10 -41.07 -2.03
CA ARG A 321 10.47 -39.78 -2.60
C ARG A 321 9.26 -38.89 -2.92
N PHE A 322 8.17 -39.49 -3.41
CA PHE A 322 6.90 -38.80 -3.64
C PHE A 322 6.30 -38.29 -2.32
N VAL A 323 6.25 -39.14 -1.29
CA VAL A 323 5.72 -38.76 0.04
C VAL A 323 6.55 -37.62 0.64
N GLU A 324 7.87 -37.68 0.52
CA GLU A 324 8.79 -36.63 1.01
C GLU A 324 8.55 -35.31 0.28
N ASN A 325 8.34 -35.34 -1.05
CA ASN A 325 8.13 -34.15 -1.87
C ASN A 325 6.65 -33.71 -1.99
N TYR A 326 5.72 -34.46 -1.39
CA TYR A 326 4.29 -34.17 -1.49
C TYR A 326 3.88 -32.78 -1.00
N PRO A 327 4.44 -32.22 0.10
CA PRO A 327 4.13 -30.87 0.53
C PRO A 327 4.48 -29.82 -0.53
N GLU A 328 5.63 -29.96 -1.19
CA GLU A 328 6.07 -29.05 -2.27
C GLU A 328 5.17 -29.18 -3.51
N TYR A 329 4.81 -30.40 -3.88
CA TYR A 329 3.88 -30.64 -4.97
C TYR A 329 2.50 -30.02 -4.70
N LYS A 330 1.98 -30.17 -3.48
CA LYS A 330 0.70 -29.57 -3.08
C LYS A 330 0.75 -28.04 -3.10
N LYS A 331 1.86 -27.47 -2.64
CA LYS A 331 2.10 -26.01 -2.68
C LYS A 331 2.16 -25.50 -4.12
N MET A 332 2.86 -26.20 -5.01
CA MET A 332 2.95 -25.87 -6.43
C MET A 332 1.58 -25.94 -7.11
N HIS A 333 0.80 -26.98 -6.83
CA HIS A 333 -0.57 -27.10 -7.32
C HIS A 333 -1.45 -25.92 -6.89
N GLY A 334 -1.39 -25.55 -5.62
CA GLY A 334 -2.13 -24.41 -5.06
C GLY A 334 -1.75 -23.09 -5.72
N ASN A 335 -0.47 -22.86 -5.96
CA ASN A 335 0.01 -21.65 -6.64
C ASN A 335 -0.44 -21.58 -8.10
N VAL A 336 -0.35 -22.68 -8.85
CA VAL A 336 -0.83 -22.77 -10.23
C VAL A 336 -2.33 -22.47 -10.30
N SER A 337 -3.12 -23.14 -9.48
CA SER A 337 -4.57 -22.97 -9.43
C SER A 337 -4.96 -21.51 -9.12
N LYS A 338 -4.32 -20.92 -8.13
CA LYS A 338 -4.55 -19.53 -7.71
C LYS A 338 -4.33 -18.55 -8.85
N HIS A 339 -3.17 -18.58 -9.49
CA HIS A 339 -2.82 -17.62 -10.54
C HIS A 339 -3.62 -17.83 -11.82
N VAL A 340 -3.91 -19.07 -12.19
CA VAL A 340 -4.81 -19.37 -13.31
C VAL A 340 -6.20 -18.80 -13.06
N THR A 341 -6.76 -19.00 -11.86
CA THR A 341 -8.06 -18.45 -11.49
C THR A 341 -8.09 -16.94 -11.57
N LEU A 342 -7.12 -16.26 -10.94
CA LEU A 342 -7.05 -14.80 -10.92
C LEU A 342 -6.99 -14.21 -12.34
N VAL A 343 -6.12 -14.74 -13.19
CA VAL A 343 -5.96 -14.22 -14.56
C VAL A 343 -7.18 -14.54 -15.42
N THR A 344 -7.81 -15.70 -15.24
CA THR A 344 -9.04 -16.05 -15.94
C THR A 344 -10.17 -15.08 -15.58
N GLU A 345 -10.38 -14.81 -14.31
CA GLU A 345 -11.44 -13.90 -13.87
C GLU A 345 -11.17 -12.45 -14.30
N MET A 346 -9.92 -11.99 -14.21
CA MET A 346 -9.55 -10.67 -14.73
C MET A 346 -9.73 -10.55 -16.24
N SER A 347 -9.41 -11.60 -17.00
CA SER A 347 -9.65 -11.63 -18.47
C SER A 347 -11.12 -11.49 -18.83
N LYS A 348 -12.01 -12.14 -18.07
CA LYS A 348 -13.46 -11.97 -18.24
C LYS A 348 -13.88 -10.52 -17.97
N MET A 349 -13.42 -9.92 -16.88
CA MET A 349 -13.74 -8.53 -16.52
C MET A 349 -13.24 -7.54 -17.56
N VAL A 350 -12.03 -7.75 -18.12
CA VAL A 350 -11.47 -6.92 -19.18
C VAL A 350 -12.37 -6.95 -20.41
N GLU A 351 -12.86 -8.12 -20.81
CA GLU A 351 -13.74 -8.26 -21.96
C GLU A 351 -15.14 -7.69 -21.71
N GLU A 352 -15.76 -8.05 -20.59
CA GLU A 352 -17.13 -7.64 -20.23
C GLU A 352 -17.25 -6.13 -20.05
N ARG A 353 -16.27 -5.49 -19.39
CA ARG A 353 -16.25 -4.04 -19.13
C ARG A 353 -15.63 -3.23 -20.26
N LYS A 354 -15.18 -3.87 -21.35
CA LYS A 354 -14.48 -3.21 -22.46
C LYS A 354 -13.29 -2.36 -22.02
N LEU A 355 -12.52 -2.85 -21.04
CA LEU A 355 -11.44 -2.10 -20.39
C LEU A 355 -10.33 -1.70 -21.37
N MET A 356 -10.10 -2.44 -22.43
CA MET A 356 -9.11 -2.05 -23.45
C MET A 356 -9.49 -0.72 -24.11
N LEU A 357 -10.75 -0.56 -24.53
CA LEU A 357 -11.27 0.68 -25.12
C LEU A 357 -11.28 1.84 -24.11
N VAL A 358 -11.66 1.55 -22.87
CA VAL A 358 -11.64 2.54 -21.78
C VAL A 358 -10.22 3.04 -21.58
N SER A 359 -9.24 2.12 -21.45
CA SER A 359 -7.84 2.49 -21.20
C SER A 359 -7.21 3.25 -22.36
N GLU A 360 -7.54 2.94 -23.61
CA GLU A 360 -7.08 3.70 -24.76
C GLU A 360 -7.52 5.17 -24.63
N THR A 361 -8.79 5.41 -24.33
CA THR A 361 -9.31 6.78 -24.11
C THR A 361 -8.70 7.44 -22.86
N GLU A 362 -8.50 6.70 -21.78
CA GLU A 362 -7.80 7.21 -20.59
C GLU A 362 -6.39 7.70 -20.93
N GLN A 363 -5.63 6.93 -21.70
CA GLN A 363 -4.27 7.30 -22.09
C GLN A 363 -4.27 8.51 -23.06
N GLU A 364 -5.22 8.61 -23.96
CA GLU A 364 -5.39 9.81 -24.78
C GLU A 364 -5.67 11.05 -23.93
N LEU A 365 -6.58 10.95 -22.96
CA LEU A 365 -6.87 12.02 -22.02
C LEU A 365 -5.66 12.42 -21.17
N ALA A 366 -4.84 11.48 -20.78
CA ALA A 366 -3.67 11.70 -19.92
C ALA A 366 -2.44 12.20 -20.70
N CYS A 367 -2.23 11.75 -21.95
CA CYS A 367 -0.98 11.94 -22.67
C CYS A 367 -1.10 12.83 -23.92
N ASN A 368 -2.20 12.72 -24.65
CA ASN A 368 -2.35 13.37 -25.96
C ASN A 368 -3.24 14.62 -25.87
N GLY A 369 -3.11 15.55 -26.82
CA GLY A 369 -3.96 16.72 -26.97
C GLY A 369 -5.03 16.48 -28.03
N GLY A 370 -6.09 17.29 -27.99
CA GLY A 370 -7.16 17.22 -28.99
C GLY A 370 -8.55 17.12 -28.35
N GLN A 371 -9.02 18.25 -27.81
CA GLN A 371 -10.26 18.32 -27.05
C GLN A 371 -11.48 17.76 -27.78
N GLY A 372 -11.64 18.05 -29.09
CA GLY A 372 -12.78 17.56 -29.87
C GLY A 372 -12.82 16.03 -30.00
N ALA A 373 -11.67 15.42 -30.33
CA ALA A 373 -11.56 13.97 -30.42
C ALA A 373 -11.75 13.29 -29.05
N ALA A 374 -11.20 13.89 -28.00
CA ALA A 374 -11.38 13.41 -26.63
C ALA A 374 -12.85 13.47 -26.18
N PHE A 375 -13.56 14.54 -26.48
CA PHE A 375 -14.99 14.67 -26.19
C PHE A 375 -15.81 13.60 -26.92
N GLU A 376 -15.56 13.36 -28.19
CA GLU A 376 -16.24 12.33 -28.98
C GLU A 376 -15.96 10.92 -28.41
N ALA A 377 -14.71 10.60 -28.14
CA ALA A 377 -14.32 9.31 -27.57
C ALA A 377 -14.99 9.04 -26.20
N VAL A 378 -14.96 10.02 -25.30
CA VAL A 378 -15.64 9.91 -24.00
C VAL A 378 -17.15 9.76 -24.17
N THR A 379 -17.78 10.55 -25.07
CA THR A 379 -19.20 10.47 -25.35
C THR A 379 -19.60 9.08 -25.85
N ASN A 380 -18.82 8.48 -26.74
CA ASN A 380 -19.07 7.14 -27.26
C ASN A 380 -19.00 6.09 -26.16
N LEU A 381 -18.03 6.18 -25.26
CA LEU A 381 -17.91 5.26 -24.13
C LEU A 381 -19.02 5.45 -23.09
N LEU A 382 -19.49 6.67 -22.86
CA LEU A 382 -20.65 6.92 -21.99
C LEU A 382 -21.95 6.34 -22.55
N ASN A 383 -22.07 6.20 -23.86
CA ASN A 383 -23.21 5.58 -24.51
C ASN A 383 -23.10 4.04 -24.61
N ASN A 384 -21.91 3.48 -24.37
CA ASN A 384 -21.69 2.03 -24.41
C ASN A 384 -22.23 1.37 -23.14
N GLU A 385 -23.15 0.43 -23.28
CA GLU A 385 -23.80 -0.24 -22.15
C GLU A 385 -22.87 -1.16 -21.36
N ASN A 386 -21.83 -1.69 -21.98
CA ASN A 386 -20.87 -2.57 -21.35
C ASN A 386 -19.83 -1.82 -20.48
N VAL A 387 -19.65 -0.52 -20.69
CA VAL A 387 -18.74 0.26 -19.85
C VAL A 387 -19.37 0.46 -18.48
N SER A 388 -18.64 0.14 -17.43
CA SER A 388 -19.13 0.25 -16.05
C SER A 388 -19.34 1.72 -15.62
N ASP A 389 -20.24 1.94 -14.67
CA ASP A 389 -20.51 3.29 -14.16
C ASP A 389 -19.29 3.96 -13.54
N ILE A 390 -18.41 3.19 -12.88
CA ILE A 390 -17.17 3.72 -12.31
C ILE A 390 -16.19 4.15 -13.42
N ASP A 391 -16.09 3.40 -14.51
CA ASP A 391 -15.22 3.74 -15.62
C ASP A 391 -15.76 4.99 -16.35
N ARG A 392 -17.07 5.13 -16.50
CA ARG A 392 -17.71 6.35 -17.02
C ARG A 392 -17.40 7.57 -16.17
N LEU A 393 -17.52 7.45 -14.85
CA LEU A 393 -17.18 8.52 -13.91
C LEU A 393 -15.71 8.93 -14.05
N ARG A 394 -14.80 7.97 -14.06
CA ARG A 394 -13.35 8.22 -14.21
C ARG A 394 -13.02 8.93 -15.54
N LEU A 395 -13.64 8.53 -16.64
CA LEU A 395 -13.45 9.16 -17.94
C LEU A 395 -13.89 10.64 -17.93
N VAL A 396 -15.04 10.93 -17.31
CA VAL A 396 -15.52 12.32 -17.17
C VAL A 396 -14.59 13.11 -16.23
N MET A 397 -14.08 12.51 -15.15
CA MET A 397 -13.10 13.13 -14.29
C MET A 397 -11.79 13.47 -15.02
N LEU A 398 -11.26 12.54 -15.81
CA LEU A 398 -10.05 12.75 -16.62
C LEU A 398 -10.25 13.85 -17.67
N TYR A 399 -11.39 13.84 -18.35
CA TYR A 399 -11.74 14.89 -19.30
C TYR A 399 -11.83 16.24 -18.60
N ALA A 400 -12.54 16.33 -17.49
CA ALA A 400 -12.73 17.56 -16.74
C ALA A 400 -11.40 18.13 -16.21
N LEU A 401 -10.54 17.29 -15.64
CA LEU A 401 -9.22 17.70 -15.15
C LEU A 401 -8.36 18.34 -16.23
N ARG A 402 -8.53 17.93 -17.48
CA ARG A 402 -7.75 18.43 -18.60
C ARG A 402 -8.37 19.66 -19.27
N TYR A 403 -9.70 19.63 -19.47
CA TYR A 403 -10.41 20.57 -20.33
C TYR A 403 -11.45 21.42 -19.58
N GLU A 404 -11.38 21.51 -18.26
CA GLU A 404 -12.36 22.26 -17.45
C GLU A 404 -12.54 23.73 -17.85
N LYS A 405 -11.51 24.35 -18.42
CA LYS A 405 -11.51 25.75 -18.85
C LYS A 405 -11.77 25.93 -20.36
N ASP A 406 -11.64 24.85 -21.13
CA ASP A 406 -11.67 24.97 -22.61
C ASP A 406 -13.09 24.99 -23.18
N SER A 407 -13.99 24.14 -22.63
CA SER A 407 -15.38 24.06 -23.12
C SER A 407 -16.37 23.69 -22.03
N PRO A 408 -16.91 24.67 -21.30
CA PRO A 408 -17.92 24.42 -20.27
C PRO A 408 -19.18 23.73 -20.80
N VAL A 409 -19.57 24.01 -22.04
CA VAL A 409 -20.79 23.46 -22.68
C VAL A 409 -20.63 21.95 -22.89
N GLN A 410 -19.50 21.51 -23.40
CA GLN A 410 -19.22 20.08 -23.61
C GLN A 410 -19.11 19.34 -22.28
N LEU A 411 -18.51 19.95 -21.28
CA LEU A 411 -18.44 19.36 -19.92
C LEU A 411 -19.84 19.18 -19.33
N MET A 412 -20.73 20.15 -19.49
CA MET A 412 -22.13 20.02 -19.06
C MET A 412 -22.88 18.90 -19.80
N GLN A 413 -22.61 18.70 -21.09
CA GLN A 413 -23.18 17.58 -21.83
C GLN A 413 -22.73 16.24 -21.27
N LEU A 414 -21.46 16.09 -20.90
CA LEU A 414 -20.94 14.89 -20.25
C LEU A 414 -21.56 14.70 -18.86
N PHE A 415 -21.77 15.75 -18.09
CA PHE A 415 -22.45 15.70 -16.80
C PHE A 415 -23.90 15.20 -16.92
N ASN A 416 -24.64 15.68 -17.92
CA ASN A 416 -26.00 15.24 -18.18
C ASN A 416 -26.07 13.75 -18.55
N LYS A 417 -25.12 13.28 -19.38
CA LYS A 417 -25.00 11.87 -19.73
C LYS A 417 -24.65 11.00 -18.51
N LEU A 418 -23.74 11.46 -17.67
CA LEU A 418 -23.36 10.74 -16.46
C LEU A 418 -24.54 10.66 -15.47
N ALA A 419 -25.27 11.77 -15.26
CA ALA A 419 -26.42 11.85 -14.36
C ALA A 419 -27.57 10.94 -14.78
N SER A 420 -27.77 10.72 -16.08
CA SER A 420 -28.87 9.89 -16.60
C SER A 420 -28.67 8.39 -16.38
N ARG A 421 -27.44 7.95 -16.10
CA ARG A 421 -27.06 6.54 -16.04
C ARG A 421 -26.99 5.95 -14.64
N SER A 422 -26.56 6.71 -13.64
CA SER A 422 -26.34 6.17 -12.28
C SER A 422 -26.74 7.17 -11.20
N ALA A 423 -27.47 6.69 -10.20
CA ALA A 423 -27.77 7.48 -9.00
C ALA A 423 -26.56 7.59 -8.05
N LYS A 424 -25.61 6.67 -8.12
CA LYS A 424 -24.43 6.59 -7.24
C LYS A 424 -23.28 7.49 -7.72
N TYR A 425 -23.00 7.49 -9.02
CA TYR A 425 -21.88 8.21 -9.60
C TYR A 425 -22.36 9.49 -10.31
N LYS A 426 -22.58 10.53 -9.52
CA LYS A 426 -23.15 11.82 -9.99
C LYS A 426 -22.09 12.82 -10.42
N PRO A 427 -22.46 13.78 -11.28
CA PRO A 427 -21.59 14.91 -11.68
C PRO A 427 -20.99 15.67 -10.49
N GLY A 428 -21.67 15.73 -9.34
CA GLY A 428 -21.17 16.35 -8.13
C GLY A 428 -19.83 15.80 -7.65
N LEU A 429 -19.53 14.52 -7.92
CA LEU A 429 -18.22 13.92 -7.64
C LEU A 429 -17.11 14.51 -8.53
N VAL A 430 -17.41 14.78 -9.79
CA VAL A 430 -16.47 15.44 -10.71
C VAL A 430 -16.24 16.90 -10.28
N GLN A 431 -17.30 17.60 -9.93
CA GLN A 431 -17.20 18.98 -9.43
C GLN A 431 -16.41 19.06 -8.13
N PHE A 432 -16.62 18.08 -7.23
CA PHE A 432 -15.84 17.96 -6.00
C PHE A 432 -14.35 17.77 -6.31
N LEU A 433 -14.00 16.87 -7.22
CA LEU A 433 -12.62 16.66 -7.65
C LEU A 433 -11.99 17.94 -8.18
N LEU A 434 -12.69 18.69 -9.04
CA LEU A 434 -12.18 19.95 -9.60
C LEU A 434 -11.97 21.03 -8.53
N LYS A 435 -12.82 21.07 -7.51
CA LYS A 435 -12.63 21.97 -6.35
C LYS A 435 -11.37 21.62 -5.55
N GLN A 436 -11.00 20.35 -5.49
CA GLN A 436 -9.87 19.86 -4.71
C GLN A 436 -8.56 19.89 -5.49
N ALA A 437 -8.60 19.49 -6.74
CA ALA A 437 -7.43 19.21 -7.58
C ALA A 437 -7.55 19.76 -9.01
N GLY A 438 -8.45 20.72 -9.27
CA GLY A 438 -8.57 21.40 -10.55
C GLY A 438 -7.33 22.24 -10.87
N VAL A 439 -7.30 22.79 -12.08
CA VAL A 439 -6.12 23.52 -12.60
C VAL A 439 -5.68 24.68 -11.71
N ASP A 440 -6.60 25.35 -11.03
CA ASP A 440 -6.29 26.45 -10.11
C ASP A 440 -5.74 26.00 -8.75
N LYS A 441 -5.78 24.70 -8.46
CA LYS A 441 -5.34 24.09 -7.19
C LYS A 441 -4.02 23.35 -7.31
N ARG A 442 -3.67 22.93 -8.53
CA ARG A 442 -2.43 22.21 -8.81
C ARG A 442 -1.28 23.19 -9.04
N THR A 443 -0.08 22.74 -8.68
CA THR A 443 1.15 23.43 -9.07
C THR A 443 1.79 22.71 -10.26
N GLY A 444 2.01 23.45 -11.33
CA GLY A 444 2.59 22.93 -12.55
C GLY A 444 1.57 22.31 -13.50
N ASP A 445 2.00 22.14 -14.72
CA ASP A 445 1.20 21.58 -15.81
C ASP A 445 1.42 20.07 -15.92
N LEU A 446 0.40 19.28 -15.57
CA LEU A 446 0.43 17.82 -15.73
C LEU A 446 0.55 17.38 -17.19
N TYR A 447 0.13 18.23 -18.11
CA TYR A 447 -0.01 17.94 -19.52
C TYR A 447 1.00 18.68 -20.40
N GLY A 448 1.82 19.57 -19.79
CA GLY A 448 2.77 20.44 -20.47
C GLY A 448 3.77 19.69 -21.31
N ASN A 449 4.26 20.36 -22.35
CA ASN A 449 5.19 19.89 -23.39
C ASN A 449 6.06 18.70 -22.94
N ARG A 450 5.46 17.52 -22.92
CA ARG A 450 6.21 16.27 -22.93
C ARG A 450 6.81 16.22 -24.32
N ASP A 451 8.06 16.67 -24.44
CA ASP A 451 8.83 16.60 -25.66
C ASP A 451 8.55 15.27 -26.36
N PHE A 452 7.98 15.36 -27.55
CA PHE A 452 7.89 14.20 -28.46
C PHE A 452 9.21 13.43 -28.54
N MET A 453 10.33 14.12 -28.30
CA MET A 453 11.66 13.54 -28.20
C MET A 453 11.84 12.64 -26.98
N ASN A 454 11.16 12.87 -25.86
CA ASN A 454 11.24 11.96 -24.69
C ASN A 454 10.36 10.71 -24.89
N ILE A 455 9.24 10.83 -25.57
CA ILE A 455 8.41 9.69 -25.98
C ILE A 455 9.20 8.83 -26.99
N ALA A 456 9.79 9.44 -28.01
CA ALA A 456 10.63 8.75 -28.99
C ALA A 456 11.90 8.14 -28.34
N ARG A 457 12.49 8.78 -27.35
CA ARG A 457 13.67 8.30 -26.64
C ARG A 457 13.35 7.13 -25.69
N ASN A 458 12.16 7.11 -25.09
CA ASN A 458 11.67 5.97 -24.30
C ASN A 458 11.26 4.80 -25.20
N MET A 459 10.68 5.07 -26.37
CA MET A 459 10.47 4.05 -27.41
C MET A 459 11.80 3.46 -27.93
N ALA A 460 12.83 4.30 -28.12
CA ALA A 460 14.14 3.87 -28.60
C ALA A 460 14.98 3.13 -27.54
N ARG A 461 14.67 3.23 -26.25
CA ARG A 461 15.36 2.53 -25.14
C ARG A 461 14.89 1.11 -24.91
N GLY A 462 14.14 0.55 -25.86
CA GLY A 462 13.96 -0.91 -25.89
C GLY A 462 13.02 -1.47 -24.83
N LEU A 463 11.89 -0.87 -24.61
CA LEU A 463 10.70 -1.63 -24.25
C LEU A 463 10.35 -2.52 -25.45
N LYS A 464 11.16 -3.55 -25.65
CA LYS A 464 10.82 -4.67 -26.53
C LYS A 464 9.62 -5.37 -25.95
N GLY A 465 8.50 -5.20 -26.57
CA GLY A 465 7.30 -5.91 -26.25
C GLY A 465 6.16 -4.96 -26.06
N VAL A 466 5.38 -4.85 -27.12
CA VAL A 466 4.13 -4.12 -27.22
C VAL A 466 4.33 -2.63 -26.97
N GLU A 467 4.29 -1.85 -28.02
CA GLU A 467 3.87 -0.43 -27.96
C GLU A 467 2.55 -0.41 -27.21
N ASN A 468 2.63 -0.30 -25.90
CA ASN A 468 1.47 -0.50 -25.08
C ASN A 468 0.72 0.83 -25.05
N VAL A 469 -0.22 0.99 -25.99
CA VAL A 469 -1.15 2.11 -26.06
C VAL A 469 -1.81 2.38 -24.69
N TYR A 470 -1.84 1.36 -23.82
CA TYR A 470 -2.49 1.41 -22.53
C TYR A 470 -1.59 1.85 -21.36
N THR A 471 -0.30 2.09 -21.58
CA THR A 471 0.67 2.42 -20.52
C THR A 471 1.62 3.56 -20.89
N GLN A 472 1.12 4.58 -21.59
CA GLN A 472 1.93 5.74 -22.01
C GLN A 472 2.12 6.77 -20.90
N HIS A 473 1.16 6.86 -19.96
CA HIS A 473 1.19 7.82 -18.88
C HIS A 473 2.32 7.53 -17.89
N GLN A 474 3.08 8.57 -17.55
CA GLN A 474 4.07 8.51 -16.46
C GLN A 474 3.54 9.30 -15.25
N PRO A 475 3.48 8.70 -14.06
CA PRO A 475 3.11 9.40 -12.84
C PRO A 475 4.03 10.59 -12.54
N LEU A 476 3.49 11.64 -11.96
CA LEU A 476 4.30 12.78 -11.49
C LEU A 476 5.37 12.33 -10.49
N LEU A 477 5.06 11.33 -9.65
CA LEU A 477 6.01 10.74 -8.72
C LEU A 477 7.26 10.19 -9.43
N PHE A 478 7.11 9.51 -10.57
CA PHE A 478 8.24 9.01 -11.35
C PHE A 478 9.16 10.15 -11.80
N GLN A 479 8.61 11.24 -12.32
CA GLN A 479 9.37 12.42 -12.76
C GLN A 479 10.07 13.10 -11.57
N THR A 480 9.40 13.16 -10.41
CA THR A 480 9.96 13.72 -9.19
C THR A 480 11.13 12.88 -8.69
N MET A 481 11.01 11.56 -8.65
CA MET A 481 12.10 10.65 -8.29
C MET A 481 13.28 10.75 -9.26
N GLU A 482 13.03 10.82 -10.55
CA GLU A 482 14.06 11.04 -11.56
C GLU A 482 14.82 12.36 -11.35
N SER A 483 14.09 13.40 -10.97
CA SER A 483 14.68 14.72 -10.64
C SER A 483 15.55 14.67 -9.38
N ILE A 484 15.18 13.87 -8.39
CA ILE A 484 16.00 13.62 -7.19
C ILE A 484 17.27 12.90 -7.58
N ILE A 485 17.18 11.79 -8.31
CA ILE A 485 18.33 10.98 -8.74
C ILE A 485 19.30 11.81 -9.58
N LYS A 486 18.80 12.70 -10.44
CA LYS A 486 19.60 13.60 -11.27
C LYS A 486 20.08 14.86 -10.54
N GLY A 487 19.76 15.03 -9.25
CA GLY A 487 20.11 16.22 -8.46
C GLY A 487 19.46 17.52 -8.96
N ARG A 488 18.29 17.41 -9.59
CA ARG A 488 17.57 18.55 -10.23
C ARG A 488 16.32 18.97 -9.48
N LEU A 489 15.98 18.32 -8.36
CA LEU A 489 14.81 18.70 -7.57
C LEU A 489 15.07 20.06 -6.92
N ARG A 490 14.29 21.07 -7.29
CA ARG A 490 14.51 22.45 -6.84
C ARG A 490 14.16 22.62 -5.37
N ASP A 491 15.04 23.23 -4.60
CA ASP A 491 14.86 23.49 -3.16
C ASP A 491 13.75 24.52 -2.89
N VAL A 492 13.47 25.39 -3.87
CA VAL A 492 12.38 26.38 -3.78
C VAL A 492 11.02 25.69 -3.75
N ASP A 493 10.84 24.61 -4.52
CA ASP A 493 9.56 23.89 -4.61
C ASP A 493 9.45 22.78 -3.54
N TYR A 494 10.59 22.24 -3.13
CA TYR A 494 10.70 21.16 -2.16
C TYR A 494 11.76 21.50 -1.10
N PRO A 495 11.46 22.44 -0.20
CA PRO A 495 12.42 22.89 0.81
C PRO A 495 12.77 21.77 1.79
N PHE A 496 13.97 21.88 2.34
CA PHE A 496 14.43 21.05 3.43
C PHE A 496 13.93 21.55 4.79
N LEU A 497 13.67 20.60 5.70
CA LEU A 497 13.48 20.87 7.12
C LEU A 497 14.65 20.26 7.91
N GLY A 498 15.16 21.03 8.89
CA GLY A 498 16.28 20.62 9.73
C GLY A 498 17.50 21.53 9.61
N ASN A 499 18.59 21.18 10.30
CA ASN A 499 19.81 21.98 10.29
C ASN A 499 20.46 22.01 8.90
N HIS A 500 20.91 23.17 8.47
CA HIS A 500 21.68 23.38 7.22
C HIS A 500 22.88 22.43 7.06
N PHE A 501 23.44 21.98 8.17
CA PHE A 501 24.55 21.03 8.18
C PHE A 501 24.15 19.63 7.65
N GLN A 502 22.94 19.18 7.93
CA GLN A 502 22.41 17.90 7.41
C GLN A 502 22.07 17.99 5.91
N GLN A 503 21.57 19.15 5.48
CA GLN A 503 21.29 19.42 4.07
C GLN A 503 22.55 19.34 3.22
N GLY A 504 23.63 20.01 3.61
CA GLY A 504 24.90 20.00 2.87
C GLY A 504 25.51 18.61 2.77
N ARG A 505 25.35 17.79 3.82
CA ARG A 505 25.82 16.41 3.83
C ARG A 505 24.97 15.52 2.90
N PHE A 506 23.66 15.65 2.96
CA PHE A 506 22.77 14.90 2.06
C PHE A 506 23.09 15.16 0.59
N LEU A 507 23.33 16.42 0.21
CA LEU A 507 23.70 16.75 -1.17
C LEU A 507 25.04 16.12 -1.59
N LYS A 508 26.05 16.10 -0.70
CA LYS A 508 27.32 15.40 -0.97
C LYS A 508 27.14 13.90 -1.11
N ASP A 509 26.38 13.28 -0.22
CA ASP A 509 26.08 11.84 -0.25
C ASP A 509 25.33 11.47 -1.53
N LEU A 510 24.40 12.33 -1.98
CA LEU A 510 23.66 12.15 -3.22
C LEU A 510 24.57 12.26 -4.45
N GLU A 511 25.47 13.25 -4.49
CA GLU A 511 26.45 13.39 -5.58
C GLU A 511 27.39 12.17 -5.66
N GLU A 512 27.83 11.66 -4.52
CA GLU A 512 28.69 10.47 -4.43
C GLU A 512 27.96 9.21 -4.90
N ALA A 513 26.70 9.02 -4.45
CA ALA A 513 25.84 7.93 -4.92
C ALA A 513 25.60 8.00 -6.44
N GLN A 514 25.41 9.20 -6.99
CA GLN A 514 25.26 9.41 -8.43
C GLN A 514 26.55 9.08 -9.21
N ARG A 515 27.73 9.41 -8.68
CA ARG A 515 29.01 9.05 -9.30
C ARG A 515 29.19 7.54 -9.30
N THR A 516 28.90 6.88 -8.19
CA THR A 516 28.98 5.41 -8.05
C THR A 516 28.01 4.70 -9.00
N ALA A 517 26.75 5.17 -9.10
CA ALA A 517 25.76 4.63 -10.01
C ALA A 517 26.12 4.80 -11.49
N LYS A 518 26.82 5.89 -11.85
CA LYS A 518 27.34 6.09 -13.22
C LYS A 518 28.53 5.19 -13.56
N SER A 519 29.28 4.76 -12.56
CA SER A 519 30.43 3.85 -12.74
C SER A 519 30.02 2.37 -12.76
N SER A 520 28.89 2.02 -12.19
CA SER A 520 28.32 0.67 -12.22
C SER A 520 27.15 0.64 -13.21
N SER A 521 27.36 0.10 -14.41
CA SER A 521 26.34 -0.12 -15.44
C SER A 521 25.25 -1.12 -15.07
N ASN A 522 25.08 -1.45 -13.79
CA ASN A 522 24.19 -2.48 -13.26
C ASN A 522 23.38 -2.00 -12.07
N ILE A 523 22.72 -0.85 -12.16
CA ILE A 523 21.67 -0.51 -11.19
C ILE A 523 20.50 0.09 -11.97
N ILE A 524 19.55 -0.74 -12.28
CA ILE A 524 18.14 -0.39 -12.52
C ILE A 524 17.33 -1.08 -11.46
#